data_a659934167c2ed8d115061c50a288905
#
_entry.id   a659934167c2ed8d115061c50a288905
#
_cell.length_a   1.000
_cell.length_b   1.000
_cell.length_c   1.000
_cell.angle_alpha   90.00
_cell.angle_beta   90.00
_cell.angle_gamma   90.00
#
_symmetry.space_group_name_H-M   'P 1'
#
loop_
_entity.id
_entity.type
_entity.pdbx_description
1 polymer ?
#
loop_
_entity_poly.entity_id
_entity_poly.type
_entity_poly.pdbx_seq_one_letter_code
_entity_poly.pdbx_strand_id
1 'polypeptide(L)'
;MVCKLCGISDDKLRSYDEGISYCISCNGIFRIEPNKQKHHIKEFDKDVFTSIKNKKGNKRFWKFVSDEYVNYLKLKTDMSFKHVFDVGSYYGTFVKSLTDIGIDAEGIEANQNLVRLGVTDKIKHGYFDVNYKSDKKYDLISLTQMLYYLPDSFSILKKCYEMLTDNGLIFISTINPQSSLIKGKLVPVFQYYVNVLLSKTNFSNLEDYELLDYTTYMADMFNDMYTHNKFKMIKYMSGFKKACSVNPDGNHAFLLLKKKSIR
;
A
#
# COMPACT_ATOMS: atom_id res chain seq x y z
N MET A 1 -15.12 -21.30 -12.80
CA MET A 1 -13.97 -20.57 -12.18
C MET A 1 -14.41 -20.14 -10.78
N VAL A 2 -13.52 -20.12 -9.80
CA VAL A 2 -13.83 -19.73 -8.42
C VAL A 2 -13.11 -18.42 -8.11
N CYS A 3 -13.76 -17.50 -7.39
CA CYS A 3 -13.11 -16.28 -6.94
C CYS A 3 -11.98 -16.60 -5.96
N LYS A 4 -10.74 -16.31 -6.31
CA LYS A 4 -9.57 -16.56 -5.45
C LYS A 4 -9.50 -15.65 -4.21
N LEU A 5 -10.41 -14.65 -4.09
CA LEU A 5 -10.44 -13.72 -2.97
C LEU A 5 -11.50 -14.08 -1.92
N CYS A 6 -12.57 -14.78 -2.30
CA CYS A 6 -13.66 -15.11 -1.38
C CYS A 6 -14.25 -16.52 -1.58
N GLY A 7 -13.70 -17.32 -2.48
CA GLY A 7 -14.11 -18.70 -2.69
C GLY A 7 -15.47 -18.90 -3.40
N ILE A 8 -16.16 -17.84 -3.80
CA ILE A 8 -17.49 -17.95 -4.44
C ILE A 8 -17.36 -18.39 -5.90
N SER A 9 -18.33 -19.16 -6.39
CA SER A 9 -18.37 -19.76 -7.73
C SER A 9 -18.71 -18.78 -8.86
N ASP A 10 -18.58 -19.25 -10.08
CA ASP A 10 -18.55 -18.58 -11.39
C ASP A 10 -19.61 -17.53 -11.70
N ASP A 11 -20.84 -17.72 -11.22
CA ASP A 11 -21.97 -16.83 -11.53
C ASP A 11 -21.77 -15.38 -11.01
N LYS A 12 -20.88 -15.21 -10.05
CA LYS A 12 -20.53 -13.93 -9.45
C LYS A 12 -19.24 -13.29 -10.00
N LEU A 13 -18.58 -13.97 -10.93
CA LEU A 13 -17.40 -13.43 -11.58
C LEU A 13 -17.76 -12.73 -12.90
N ARG A 14 -17.12 -11.60 -13.13
CA ARG A 14 -17.15 -10.89 -14.41
C ARG A 14 -15.74 -10.80 -14.95
N SER A 15 -15.57 -11.28 -16.17
CA SER A 15 -14.31 -11.10 -16.88
C SER A 15 -14.25 -9.67 -17.42
N TYR A 16 -13.16 -8.99 -17.15
CA TYR A 16 -12.69 -7.84 -17.89
C TYR A 16 -11.63 -8.29 -18.88
N ASP A 17 -11.24 -7.41 -19.79
CA ASP A 17 -10.25 -7.71 -20.81
C ASP A 17 -8.91 -8.23 -20.21
N GLU A 18 -8.15 -9.03 -20.96
CA GLU A 18 -6.79 -9.49 -20.65
C GLU A 18 -6.58 -10.23 -19.32
N GLY A 19 -7.48 -11.11 -18.93
CA GLY A 19 -7.27 -11.98 -17.76
C GLY A 19 -7.48 -11.28 -16.41
N ILE A 20 -8.22 -10.18 -16.38
CA ILE A 20 -8.67 -9.49 -15.16
C ILE A 20 -10.10 -9.95 -14.84
N SER A 21 -10.34 -10.31 -13.59
CA SER A 21 -11.66 -10.68 -13.07
C SER A 21 -12.11 -9.78 -11.94
N TYR A 22 -13.39 -9.46 -11.95
CA TYR A 22 -14.10 -8.75 -10.88
C TYR A 22 -15.11 -9.69 -10.21
N CYS A 23 -15.11 -9.75 -8.90
CA CYS A 23 -16.09 -10.53 -8.14
C CYS A 23 -17.20 -9.61 -7.61
N ILE A 24 -18.44 -9.87 -8.00
CA ILE A 24 -19.61 -9.09 -7.54
C ILE A 24 -19.84 -9.28 -6.04
N SER A 25 -19.56 -10.45 -5.49
CA SER A 25 -19.84 -10.76 -4.08
C SER A 25 -18.88 -10.07 -3.12
N CYS A 26 -17.57 -10.09 -3.41
CA CYS A 26 -16.58 -9.45 -2.54
C CYS A 26 -16.09 -8.10 -3.04
N ASN A 27 -16.50 -7.67 -4.23
CA ASN A 27 -16.05 -6.44 -4.90
C ASN A 27 -14.53 -6.34 -5.11
N GLY A 28 -13.81 -7.44 -5.02
CA GLY A 28 -12.39 -7.49 -5.29
C GLY A 28 -12.11 -7.70 -6.77
N ILE A 29 -10.96 -7.22 -7.24
CA ILE A 29 -10.51 -7.34 -8.62
C ILE A 29 -9.14 -8.01 -8.63
N PHE A 30 -8.91 -8.94 -9.54
CA PHE A 30 -7.65 -9.67 -9.57
C PHE A 30 -7.29 -10.16 -10.97
N ARG A 31 -5.99 -10.36 -11.21
CA ARG A 31 -5.53 -11.12 -12.36
C ARG A 31 -5.77 -12.61 -12.17
N ILE A 32 -6.22 -13.29 -13.21
CA ILE A 32 -6.36 -14.75 -13.23
C ILE A 32 -4.97 -15.37 -13.06
N GLU A 33 -4.02 -14.93 -13.88
CA GLU A 33 -2.61 -15.30 -13.74
C GLU A 33 -1.81 -14.11 -13.21
N PRO A 34 -1.28 -14.18 -11.98
CA PRO A 34 -0.53 -13.07 -11.43
C PRO A 34 0.79 -12.86 -12.16
N ASN A 35 1.18 -11.62 -12.33
CA ASN A 35 2.49 -11.28 -12.86
C ASN A 35 3.59 -11.76 -11.90
N LYS A 36 4.65 -12.37 -12.43
CA LYS A 36 5.76 -12.89 -11.60
C LYS A 36 6.62 -11.74 -11.09
N GLN A 37 6.72 -11.62 -9.77
CA GLN A 37 7.35 -10.52 -9.04
C GLN A 37 8.78 -10.14 -9.49
N LYS A 38 9.60 -11.15 -9.86
CA LYS A 38 11.01 -10.91 -10.25
C LYS A 38 11.21 -10.12 -11.55
N HIS A 39 10.28 -10.21 -12.49
CA HIS A 39 10.36 -9.43 -13.73
C HIS A 39 10.04 -7.95 -13.48
N HIS A 40 9.11 -7.66 -12.58
CA HIS A 40 8.59 -6.31 -12.33
C HIS A 40 9.61 -5.41 -11.66
N ILE A 41 10.41 -5.93 -10.73
CA ILE A 41 11.41 -5.12 -10.02
C ILE A 41 12.47 -4.60 -11.00
N LYS A 42 12.87 -5.40 -12.00
CA LYS A 42 13.86 -4.96 -13.00
C LYS A 42 13.31 -3.93 -13.99
N GLU A 43 12.03 -4.02 -14.38
CA GLU A 43 11.39 -3.04 -15.26
C GLU A 43 11.02 -1.78 -14.50
N PHE A 44 10.47 -1.92 -13.29
CA PHE A 44 10.25 -0.81 -12.37
C PHE A 44 11.56 -0.06 -12.06
N ASP A 45 12.69 -0.77 -11.98
CA ASP A 45 14.03 -0.18 -11.85
C ASP A 45 14.37 0.74 -13.02
N LYS A 46 14.06 0.35 -14.26
CA LYS A 46 14.34 1.18 -15.45
C LYS A 46 13.47 2.42 -15.48
N ASP A 47 12.16 2.30 -15.20
CA ASP A 47 11.22 3.41 -15.23
C ASP A 47 11.43 4.38 -14.07
N VAL A 48 11.69 3.87 -12.88
CA VAL A 48 12.06 4.66 -11.71
C VAL A 48 13.41 5.35 -11.95
N PHE A 49 14.39 4.68 -12.60
CA PHE A 49 15.70 5.27 -12.89
C PHE A 49 15.60 6.43 -13.88
N THR A 50 14.72 6.34 -14.87
CA THR A 50 14.45 7.43 -15.82
C THR A 50 13.72 8.62 -15.17
N SER A 51 12.82 8.35 -14.21
CA SER A 51 12.10 9.39 -13.45
C SER A 51 12.94 10.02 -12.33
N ILE A 52 13.97 9.35 -11.83
CA ILE A 52 14.90 9.77 -10.77
C ILE A 52 15.80 10.96 -11.20
N LYS A 53 15.86 11.33 -12.47
CA LYS A 53 16.55 12.55 -12.89
C LYS A 53 16.09 13.83 -12.17
N ASN A 54 14.93 13.82 -11.52
CA ASN A 54 14.37 14.90 -10.69
C ASN A 54 14.36 14.56 -9.17
N LYS A 55 15.47 14.11 -8.63
CA LYS A 55 15.65 13.51 -7.28
C LYS A 55 15.09 14.31 -6.10
N LYS A 56 15.22 15.64 -6.08
CA LYS A 56 14.77 16.46 -4.92
C LYS A 56 13.25 16.63 -4.84
N GLY A 57 12.58 16.82 -5.98
CA GLY A 57 11.12 16.99 -6.03
C GLY A 57 10.37 15.73 -5.61
N ASN A 58 10.88 14.56 -6.00
CA ASN A 58 10.27 13.28 -5.69
C ASN A 58 10.35 12.96 -4.18
N LYS A 59 11.49 13.18 -3.52
CA LYS A 59 11.65 12.99 -2.07
C LYS A 59 10.73 13.90 -1.25
N ARG A 60 10.56 15.16 -1.66
CA ARG A 60 9.65 16.12 -1.01
C ARG A 60 8.20 15.67 -1.15
N PHE A 61 7.82 15.19 -2.32
CA PHE A 61 6.48 14.65 -2.56
C PHE A 61 6.20 13.46 -1.64
N TRP A 62 7.08 12.47 -1.60
CA TRP A 62 6.90 11.29 -0.75
C TRP A 62 6.97 11.61 0.73
N LYS A 63 7.77 12.60 1.14
CA LYS A 63 7.71 13.12 2.52
C LYS A 63 6.31 13.66 2.85
N PHE A 64 5.72 14.42 1.95
CA PHE A 64 4.38 14.95 2.12
C PHE A 64 3.32 13.85 2.20
N VAL A 65 3.40 12.82 1.35
CA VAL A 65 2.54 11.63 1.43
C VAL A 65 2.72 10.92 2.76
N SER A 66 3.96 10.76 3.21
CA SER A 66 4.27 10.12 4.49
C SER A 66 3.70 10.89 5.69
N ASP A 67 3.70 12.22 5.63
CA ASP A 67 3.09 13.06 6.66
C ASP A 67 1.56 12.87 6.72
N GLU A 68 0.89 12.66 5.56
CA GLU A 68 -0.53 12.30 5.53
C GLU A 68 -0.79 10.93 6.18
N TYR A 69 0.09 9.96 5.99
CA TYR A 69 0.00 8.66 6.67
C TYR A 69 0.15 8.81 8.19
N VAL A 70 1.13 9.59 8.64
CA VAL A 70 1.31 9.90 10.08
C VAL A 70 0.08 10.62 10.64
N ASN A 71 -0.47 11.58 9.92
CA ASN A 71 -1.68 12.29 10.33
C ASN A 71 -2.89 11.35 10.44
N TYR A 72 -3.05 10.42 9.49
CA TYR A 72 -4.08 9.40 9.58
C TYR A 72 -3.91 8.53 10.82
N LEU A 73 -2.69 8.04 11.09
CA LEU A 73 -2.42 7.23 12.27
C LEU A 73 -2.70 8.01 13.58
N LYS A 74 -2.32 9.29 13.66
CA LYS A 74 -2.64 10.17 14.81
C LYS A 74 -4.14 10.33 15.05
N LEU A 75 -4.94 10.32 13.99
CA LEU A 75 -6.40 10.44 14.09
C LEU A 75 -7.08 9.13 14.50
N LYS A 76 -6.46 7.99 14.23
CA LYS A 76 -7.09 6.66 14.37
C LYS A 76 -6.49 5.82 15.48
N THR A 77 -5.34 6.21 16.04
CA THR A 77 -4.64 5.49 17.09
C THR A 77 -4.08 6.47 18.12
N ASP A 78 -3.63 5.96 19.27
CA ASP A 78 -2.91 6.73 20.30
C ASP A 78 -1.41 6.92 19.98
N MET A 79 -0.94 6.41 18.83
CA MET A 79 0.48 6.45 18.41
C MET A 79 1.46 5.83 19.43
N SER A 80 1.00 4.91 20.28
CA SER A 80 1.82 4.26 21.30
C SER A 80 2.74 3.15 20.76
N PHE A 81 3.12 3.22 19.47
CA PHE A 81 3.99 2.25 18.84
C PHE A 81 5.43 2.40 19.33
N LYS A 82 6.04 1.28 19.74
CA LYS A 82 7.47 1.22 20.07
C LYS A 82 8.29 0.83 18.85
N HIS A 83 7.84 -0.21 18.14
CA HIS A 83 8.53 -0.77 16.97
C HIS A 83 7.63 -0.81 15.76
N VAL A 84 8.05 -0.17 14.69
CA VAL A 84 7.32 -0.11 13.41
C VAL A 84 8.16 -0.70 12.28
N PHE A 85 7.52 -1.51 11.42
CA PHE A 85 8.14 -2.06 10.23
C PHE A 85 7.40 -1.64 8.96
N ASP A 86 8.11 -0.98 8.05
CA ASP A 86 7.57 -0.50 6.78
C ASP A 86 8.01 -1.39 5.61
N VAL A 87 7.05 -2.01 4.95
CA VAL A 87 7.29 -2.91 3.82
C VAL A 87 7.11 -2.18 2.51
N GLY A 88 8.14 -2.19 1.66
CA GLY A 88 8.16 -1.40 0.43
C GLY A 88 8.42 0.08 0.73
N SER A 89 9.45 0.35 1.54
CA SER A 89 9.70 1.68 2.13
C SER A 89 10.07 2.76 1.13
N TYR A 90 10.29 2.43 -0.14
CA TYR A 90 10.70 3.37 -1.18
C TYR A 90 11.96 4.15 -0.77
N TYR A 91 11.90 5.49 -0.65
CA TYR A 91 13.01 6.32 -0.13
C TYR A 91 13.13 6.32 1.41
N GLY A 92 12.28 5.60 2.14
CA GLY A 92 12.24 5.60 3.61
C GLY A 92 11.63 6.86 4.21
N THR A 93 10.83 7.61 3.44
CA THR A 93 10.25 8.87 3.93
C THR A 93 9.24 8.65 5.06
N PHE A 94 8.49 7.54 5.02
CA PHE A 94 7.55 7.19 6.10
C PHE A 94 8.30 6.74 7.35
N VAL A 95 9.31 5.88 7.21
CA VAL A 95 10.21 5.49 8.30
C VAL A 95 10.82 6.73 8.96
N LYS A 96 11.33 7.68 8.15
CA LYS A 96 11.87 8.92 8.66
C LYS A 96 10.82 9.78 9.37
N SER A 97 9.62 9.92 8.84
CA SER A 97 8.54 10.69 9.49
C SER A 97 8.16 10.11 10.85
N LEU A 98 8.22 8.80 11.02
CA LEU A 98 7.98 8.13 12.30
C LEU A 98 9.16 8.31 13.27
N THR A 99 10.41 8.15 12.79
CA THR A 99 11.60 8.35 13.64
C THR A 99 11.75 9.80 14.08
N ASP A 100 11.36 10.77 13.27
CA ASP A 100 11.40 12.21 13.63
C ASP A 100 10.46 12.56 14.80
N ILE A 101 9.46 11.74 15.08
CA ILE A 101 8.54 11.89 16.23
C ILE A 101 8.83 10.90 17.36
N GLY A 102 9.99 10.24 17.33
CA GLY A 102 10.49 9.40 18.43
C GLY A 102 10.06 7.93 18.38
N ILE A 103 9.45 7.46 17.30
CA ILE A 103 9.07 6.04 17.12
C ILE A 103 10.24 5.27 16.50
N ASP A 104 10.60 4.10 17.07
CA ASP A 104 11.62 3.23 16.45
C ASP A 104 11.02 2.53 15.22
N ALA A 105 11.32 3.07 14.05
CA ALA A 105 10.84 2.55 12.77
C ALA A 105 12.01 2.09 11.91
N GLU A 106 11.82 0.93 11.27
CA GLU A 106 12.73 0.40 10.26
C GLU A 106 11.94 -0.09 9.05
N GLY A 107 12.61 -0.33 7.93
CA GLY A 107 11.89 -0.77 6.75
C GLY A 107 12.73 -1.60 5.78
N ILE A 108 12.03 -2.20 4.80
CA ILE A 108 12.62 -3.01 3.74
C ILE A 108 12.17 -2.50 2.37
N GLU A 109 13.08 -2.46 1.42
CA GLU A 109 12.83 -2.03 0.04
C GLU A 109 13.56 -2.95 -0.94
N ALA A 110 12.85 -3.45 -1.93
CA ALA A 110 13.37 -4.40 -2.92
C ALA A 110 14.30 -3.74 -3.95
N ASN A 111 14.15 -2.45 -4.16
CA ASN A 111 14.96 -1.69 -5.10
C ASN A 111 16.20 -1.09 -4.40
N GLN A 112 17.37 -1.67 -4.68
CA GLN A 112 18.64 -1.23 -4.09
C GLN A 112 18.97 0.25 -4.39
N ASN A 113 18.55 0.77 -5.53
CA ASN A 113 18.82 2.17 -5.89
C ASN A 113 17.98 3.13 -5.04
N LEU A 114 16.74 2.76 -4.71
CA LEU A 114 15.91 3.54 -3.80
C LEU A 114 16.49 3.57 -2.39
N VAL A 115 17.00 2.42 -1.91
CA VAL A 115 17.71 2.34 -0.62
C VAL A 115 18.94 3.25 -0.60
N ARG A 116 19.80 3.19 -1.64
CA ARG A 116 20.97 4.06 -1.76
C ARG A 116 20.62 5.55 -1.80
N LEU A 117 19.48 5.89 -2.36
CA LEU A 117 18.96 7.25 -2.44
C LEU A 117 18.08 7.61 -1.23
N GLY A 118 17.94 6.72 -0.27
CA GLY A 118 17.10 6.87 0.90
C GLY A 118 17.35 8.16 1.68
N VAL A 119 16.37 8.55 2.47
CA VAL A 119 16.44 9.71 3.36
C VAL A 119 16.82 9.32 4.80
N THR A 120 16.95 8.02 5.05
CA THR A 120 17.34 7.43 6.34
C THR A 120 18.13 6.13 6.09
N ASP A 121 18.99 5.78 7.02
CA ASP A 121 19.76 4.52 7.07
C ASP A 121 18.95 3.36 7.68
N LYS A 122 17.75 3.64 8.18
CA LYS A 122 16.84 2.66 8.79
C LYS A 122 16.12 1.76 7.79
N ILE A 123 16.35 1.93 6.48
CA ILE A 123 15.79 1.05 5.45
C ILE A 123 16.88 0.11 4.93
N LYS A 124 16.52 -1.16 4.73
CA LYS A 124 17.41 -2.20 4.22
C LYS A 124 16.97 -2.67 2.84
N HIS A 125 17.95 -3.00 1.99
CA HIS A 125 17.67 -3.68 0.73
C HIS A 125 17.26 -5.12 1.01
N GLY A 126 16.14 -5.55 0.45
CA GLY A 126 15.66 -6.92 0.57
C GLY A 126 14.22 -7.09 0.08
N TYR A 127 13.81 -8.33 0.02
CA TYR A 127 12.45 -8.71 -0.39
C TYR A 127 11.64 -9.13 0.82
N PHE A 128 10.40 -8.68 0.88
CA PHE A 128 9.43 -9.15 1.86
C PHE A 128 8.51 -10.17 1.20
N ASP A 129 8.62 -11.41 1.64
CA ASP A 129 7.80 -12.53 1.19
C ASP A 129 7.44 -13.45 2.37
N VAL A 130 6.78 -14.56 2.08
CA VAL A 130 6.36 -15.54 3.11
C VAL A 130 7.53 -16.17 3.88
N ASN A 131 8.73 -16.15 3.31
CA ASN A 131 9.95 -16.69 3.92
C ASN A 131 10.74 -15.63 4.71
N TYR A 132 10.29 -14.37 4.70
CA TYR A 132 10.98 -13.32 5.44
C TYR A 132 11.06 -13.66 6.92
N LYS A 133 12.24 -13.51 7.50
CA LYS A 133 12.50 -13.81 8.93
C LYS A 133 12.83 -12.52 9.67
N SER A 134 12.22 -12.37 10.83
CA SER A 134 12.54 -11.33 11.80
C SER A 134 12.47 -11.93 13.19
N ASP A 135 13.47 -11.67 14.01
CA ASP A 135 13.47 -12.02 15.43
C ASP A 135 12.69 -10.98 16.26
N LYS A 136 12.32 -9.85 15.65
CA LYS A 136 11.55 -8.79 16.28
C LYS A 136 10.06 -8.97 16.07
N LYS A 137 9.28 -8.51 17.04
CA LYS A 137 7.84 -8.26 16.93
C LYS A 137 7.59 -6.76 16.79
N TYR A 138 6.56 -6.41 16.03
CA TYR A 138 6.23 -5.03 15.71
C TYR A 138 4.83 -4.66 16.21
N ASP A 139 4.69 -3.43 16.68
CA ASP A 139 3.39 -2.88 17.12
C ASP A 139 2.60 -2.38 15.92
N LEU A 140 3.31 -1.97 14.86
CA LEU A 140 2.72 -1.59 13.59
C LEU A 140 3.56 -2.15 12.44
N ILE A 141 2.89 -2.77 11.46
CA ILE A 141 3.47 -3.06 10.14
C ILE A 141 2.73 -2.24 9.11
N SER A 142 3.44 -1.54 8.23
CA SER A 142 2.83 -0.76 7.16
C SER A 142 3.06 -1.40 5.78
N LEU A 143 1.99 -1.37 4.97
CA LEU A 143 1.94 -1.86 3.58
C LEU A 143 1.39 -0.72 2.72
N THR A 144 2.21 0.34 2.53
CA THR A 144 1.75 1.54 1.85
C THR A 144 2.00 1.46 0.35
N GLN A 145 0.91 1.49 -0.43
CA GLN A 145 0.93 1.46 -1.90
C GLN A 145 1.70 0.25 -2.49
N MET A 146 1.70 -0.90 -1.80
CA MET A 146 2.48 -2.06 -2.23
C MET A 146 1.69 -3.37 -2.28
N LEU A 147 0.67 -3.55 -1.44
CA LEU A 147 -0.06 -4.82 -1.29
C LEU A 147 -0.65 -5.31 -2.62
N TYR A 148 -1.12 -4.41 -3.48
CA TYR A 148 -1.72 -4.74 -4.76
C TYR A 148 -0.72 -5.20 -5.84
N TYR A 149 0.59 -5.03 -5.62
CA TYR A 149 1.62 -5.57 -6.50
C TYR A 149 1.95 -7.03 -6.20
N LEU A 150 1.60 -7.52 -5.02
CA LEU A 150 1.96 -8.86 -4.58
C LEU A 150 1.07 -9.92 -5.24
N PRO A 151 1.65 -11.02 -5.70
CA PRO A 151 0.87 -12.11 -6.32
C PRO A 151 -0.11 -12.77 -5.35
N ASP A 152 0.28 -12.85 -4.07
CA ASP A 152 -0.51 -13.45 -2.99
C ASP A 152 -0.52 -12.52 -1.77
N SER A 153 -1.48 -11.60 -1.76
CA SER A 153 -1.64 -10.63 -0.69
C SER A 153 -2.06 -11.26 0.64
N PHE A 154 -2.80 -12.37 0.61
CA PHE A 154 -3.27 -13.03 1.84
C PHE A 154 -2.13 -13.73 2.58
N SER A 155 -1.25 -14.43 1.87
CA SER A 155 -0.06 -15.02 2.49
C SER A 155 0.88 -13.96 3.07
N ILE A 156 0.97 -12.79 2.44
CA ILE A 156 1.72 -11.65 3.00
C ILE A 156 1.06 -11.10 4.27
N LEU A 157 -0.26 -10.95 4.29
CA LEU A 157 -0.98 -10.54 5.50
C LEU A 157 -0.79 -11.56 6.63
N LYS A 158 -0.83 -12.87 6.32
CA LYS A 158 -0.51 -13.92 7.28
C LYS A 158 0.92 -13.81 7.80
N LYS A 159 1.89 -13.49 6.94
CA LYS A 159 3.28 -13.23 7.36
C LYS A 159 3.38 -12.03 8.30
N CYS A 160 2.68 -10.95 8.00
CA CYS A 160 2.58 -9.80 8.91
C CYS A 160 1.99 -10.20 10.27
N TYR A 161 0.94 -11.06 10.30
CA TYR A 161 0.35 -11.57 11.54
C TYR A 161 1.39 -12.25 12.43
N GLU A 162 2.25 -13.09 11.84
CA GLU A 162 3.32 -13.77 12.57
C GLU A 162 4.34 -12.80 13.18
N MET A 163 4.55 -11.62 12.57
CA MET A 163 5.53 -10.63 13.00
C MET A 163 4.95 -9.58 13.96
N LEU A 164 3.64 -9.47 14.09
CA LEU A 164 3.00 -8.52 14.99
C LEU A 164 3.05 -8.97 16.45
N THR A 165 3.12 -8.00 17.37
CA THR A 165 2.77 -8.18 18.79
C THR A 165 1.28 -8.57 18.93
N ASP A 166 0.83 -9.02 20.10
CA ASP A 166 -0.56 -9.50 20.30
C ASP A 166 -1.62 -8.41 20.09
N ASN A 167 -1.28 -7.14 20.30
CA ASN A 167 -2.14 -5.99 20.00
C ASN A 167 -1.70 -5.22 18.75
N GLY A 168 -0.83 -5.82 17.96
CA GLY A 168 -0.23 -5.18 16.80
C GLY A 168 -1.24 -4.85 15.71
N LEU A 169 -0.93 -3.79 14.96
CA LEU A 169 -1.74 -3.27 13.87
C LEU A 169 -1.04 -3.43 12.52
N ILE A 170 -1.84 -3.54 11.46
CA ILE A 170 -1.37 -3.29 10.10
C ILE A 170 -2.00 -2.00 9.58
N PHE A 171 -1.19 -1.08 9.11
CA PHE A 171 -1.62 0.07 8.33
C PHE A 171 -1.46 -0.22 6.84
N ILE A 172 -2.53 -0.07 6.07
CA ILE A 172 -2.51 -0.26 4.62
C ILE A 172 -3.00 0.99 3.93
N SER A 173 -2.24 1.45 2.94
CA SER A 173 -2.68 2.42 1.95
C SER A 173 -2.76 1.71 0.59
N THR A 174 -3.94 1.70 -0.05
CA THR A 174 -4.21 0.92 -1.25
C THR A 174 -5.18 1.62 -2.20
N ILE A 175 -5.28 1.12 -3.42
CA ILE A 175 -6.28 1.53 -4.40
C ILE A 175 -7.64 0.98 -3.97
N ASN A 176 -8.69 1.81 -4.06
CA ASN A 176 -10.07 1.40 -3.78
C ASN A 176 -10.74 0.84 -5.04
N PRO A 177 -10.98 -0.48 -5.15
CA PRO A 177 -11.61 -1.09 -6.32
C PRO A 177 -13.07 -0.68 -6.53
N GLN A 178 -13.72 -0.15 -5.51
CA GLN A 178 -15.12 0.25 -5.56
C GLN A 178 -15.33 1.68 -6.09
N SER A 179 -14.27 2.49 -6.18
CA SER A 179 -14.32 3.83 -6.75
C SER A 179 -14.79 3.81 -8.20
N SER A 180 -15.71 4.72 -8.54
CA SER A 180 -16.16 4.90 -9.92
C SER A 180 -15.03 5.27 -10.87
N LEU A 181 -14.07 6.07 -10.40
CA LEU A 181 -12.87 6.43 -11.15
C LEU A 181 -12.01 5.19 -11.48
N ILE A 182 -11.82 4.28 -10.52
CA ILE A 182 -11.03 3.06 -10.72
C ILE A 182 -11.77 2.09 -11.62
N LYS A 183 -13.07 1.88 -11.41
CA LYS A 183 -13.90 1.03 -12.29
C LYS A 183 -13.87 1.48 -13.75
N GLY A 184 -13.86 2.79 -14.00
CA GLY A 184 -13.75 3.35 -15.34
C GLY A 184 -12.34 3.26 -15.96
N LYS A 185 -11.31 2.85 -15.20
CA LYS A 185 -9.91 2.80 -15.62
C LYS A 185 -9.21 1.48 -15.29
N LEU A 186 -9.95 0.37 -15.20
CA LEU A 186 -9.37 -0.90 -14.75
C LEU A 186 -8.18 -1.36 -15.61
N VAL A 187 -8.31 -1.32 -16.93
CA VAL A 187 -7.22 -1.73 -17.83
C VAL A 187 -5.95 -0.91 -17.58
N PRO A 188 -5.99 0.44 -17.59
CA PRO A 188 -4.82 1.23 -17.25
C PRO A 188 -4.24 0.92 -15.86
N VAL A 189 -5.08 0.72 -14.84
CA VAL A 189 -4.62 0.39 -13.47
C VAL A 189 -3.84 -0.93 -13.46
N PHE A 190 -4.34 -1.96 -14.14
CA PHE A 190 -3.69 -3.26 -14.21
C PHE A 190 -2.50 -3.33 -15.17
N GLN A 191 -2.31 -2.37 -16.08
CA GLN A 191 -1.10 -2.27 -16.91
C GLN A 191 0.16 -2.00 -16.07
N TYR A 192 0.03 -1.41 -14.88
CA TYR A 192 1.14 -1.08 -13.97
C TYR A 192 1.45 -2.18 -12.95
N TYR A 193 1.45 -3.45 -13.38
CA TYR A 193 1.85 -4.60 -12.54
C TYR A 193 0.95 -4.88 -11.33
N VAL A 194 -0.24 -4.32 -11.29
CA VAL A 194 -1.23 -4.63 -10.26
C VAL A 194 -1.72 -6.07 -10.42
N ASN A 195 -1.65 -6.84 -9.36
CA ASN A 195 -2.12 -8.23 -9.32
C ASN A 195 -3.51 -8.36 -8.71
N VAL A 196 -3.80 -7.53 -7.70
CA VAL A 196 -5.03 -7.64 -6.94
C VAL A 196 -5.42 -6.28 -6.36
N LEU A 197 -6.73 -5.99 -6.35
CA LEU A 197 -7.31 -4.88 -5.60
C LEU A 197 -8.30 -5.47 -4.60
N LEU A 198 -7.96 -5.41 -3.32
CA LEU A 198 -8.81 -5.88 -2.23
C LEU A 198 -9.80 -4.79 -1.83
N SER A 199 -11.08 -5.17 -1.74
CA SER A 199 -12.15 -4.28 -1.30
C SER A 199 -12.27 -4.25 0.23
N LYS A 200 -13.11 -3.34 0.76
CA LYS A 200 -13.50 -3.34 2.17
C LYS A 200 -14.01 -4.71 2.63
N THR A 201 -14.82 -5.38 1.80
CA THR A 201 -15.39 -6.71 2.10
C THR A 201 -14.29 -7.76 2.27
N ASN A 202 -13.25 -7.74 1.42
CA ASN A 202 -12.13 -8.67 1.57
C ASN A 202 -11.40 -8.46 2.91
N PHE A 203 -11.12 -7.20 3.28
CA PHE A 203 -10.47 -6.91 4.56
C PHE A 203 -11.34 -7.23 5.77
N SER A 204 -12.65 -6.99 5.70
CA SER A 204 -13.60 -7.31 6.79
C SER A 204 -13.74 -8.82 7.05
N ASN A 205 -13.48 -9.64 6.04
CA ASN A 205 -13.61 -11.11 6.10
C ASN A 205 -12.30 -11.82 6.44
N LEU A 206 -11.23 -11.09 6.80
CA LEU A 206 -9.99 -11.72 7.26
C LEU A 206 -10.20 -12.40 8.61
N GLU A 207 -9.89 -13.70 8.69
CA GLU A 207 -10.08 -14.49 9.92
C GLU A 207 -9.14 -14.02 11.04
N ASP A 208 -7.88 -13.75 10.70
CA ASP A 208 -6.81 -13.39 11.62
C ASP A 208 -6.86 -11.93 12.10
N TYR A 209 -7.71 -11.09 11.47
CA TYR A 209 -7.72 -9.65 11.72
C TYR A 209 -9.12 -9.09 11.97
N GLU A 210 -9.17 -8.04 12.76
CA GLU A 210 -10.31 -7.14 12.90
C GLU A 210 -10.06 -5.87 12.08
N LEU A 211 -11.00 -5.50 11.21
CA LEU A 211 -10.93 -4.24 10.48
C LEU A 211 -11.41 -3.10 11.39
N LEU A 212 -10.48 -2.31 11.92
CA LEU A 212 -10.77 -1.19 12.81
C LEU A 212 -11.24 0.06 12.06
N ASP A 213 -10.62 0.35 10.92
CA ASP A 213 -10.98 1.51 10.08
C ASP A 213 -10.80 1.18 8.60
N TYR A 214 -11.66 1.75 7.78
CA TYR A 214 -11.54 1.78 6.32
C TYR A 214 -12.08 3.12 5.83
N THR A 215 -11.17 4.04 5.56
CA THR A 215 -11.53 5.38 5.08
C THR A 215 -11.06 5.57 3.65
N THR A 216 -11.95 5.96 2.77
CA THR A 216 -11.64 6.24 1.36
C THR A 216 -11.31 7.70 1.13
N TYR A 217 -10.34 7.95 0.27
CA TYR A 217 -9.81 9.27 -0.04
C TYR A 217 -9.76 9.51 -1.54
N MET A 218 -10.06 10.72 -1.95
CA MET A 218 -9.68 11.20 -3.28
C MET A 218 -8.22 11.63 -3.23
N ALA A 219 -7.36 10.83 -3.81
CA ALA A 219 -5.93 11.08 -3.86
C ALA A 219 -5.53 11.64 -5.25
N ASP A 220 -5.99 12.85 -5.54
CA ASP A 220 -5.69 13.56 -6.79
C ASP A 220 -4.18 13.70 -7.03
N MET A 221 -3.41 13.80 -5.95
CA MET A 221 -1.95 13.96 -6.05
C MET A 221 -1.28 12.79 -6.77
N PHE A 222 -1.79 11.55 -6.64
CA PHE A 222 -1.23 10.42 -7.39
C PHE A 222 -1.48 10.56 -8.90
N ASN A 223 -2.68 11.06 -9.29
CA ASN A 223 -2.97 11.37 -10.68
C ASN A 223 -2.09 12.51 -11.20
N ASP A 224 -1.88 13.55 -10.37
CA ASP A 224 -1.09 14.72 -10.73
C ASP A 224 0.42 14.43 -10.78
N MET A 225 0.92 13.44 -10.03
CA MET A 225 2.32 13.00 -10.08
C MET A 225 2.68 12.47 -11.47
N TYR A 226 1.80 11.69 -12.08
CA TYR A 226 2.02 11.14 -13.43
C TYR A 226 1.95 12.21 -14.53
N THR A 227 1.32 13.35 -14.28
CA THR A 227 1.22 14.44 -15.24
C THR A 227 2.45 15.39 -15.24
N HIS A 228 3.41 15.18 -14.32
CA HIS A 228 4.61 16.01 -14.13
C HIS A 228 4.32 17.51 -13.99
N ASN A 229 3.12 17.90 -13.57
CA ASN A 229 2.73 19.29 -13.46
C ASN A 229 3.27 19.93 -12.19
N LYS A 230 4.42 20.62 -12.31
CA LYS A 230 5.12 21.27 -11.19
C LYS A 230 4.23 22.26 -10.42
N PHE A 231 3.34 22.99 -11.10
CA PHE A 231 2.45 23.98 -10.47
C PHE A 231 1.39 23.29 -9.58
N LYS A 232 0.85 22.15 -9.99
CA LYS A 232 -0.06 21.38 -9.15
C LYS A 232 0.64 20.83 -7.91
N MET A 233 1.87 20.31 -8.06
CA MET A 233 2.68 19.85 -6.94
C MET A 233 2.94 20.96 -5.89
N ILE A 234 3.23 22.19 -6.34
CA ILE A 234 3.43 23.33 -5.43
C ILE A 234 2.17 23.61 -4.60
N LYS A 235 0.97 23.50 -5.17
CA LYS A 235 -0.29 23.70 -4.44
C LYS A 235 -0.48 22.69 -3.31
N TYR A 236 -0.12 21.43 -3.51
CA TYR A 236 -0.16 20.42 -2.43
C TYR A 236 0.88 20.72 -1.35
N MET A 237 2.12 21.00 -1.74
CA MET A 237 3.23 21.26 -0.82
C MET A 237 3.07 22.56 -0.02
N SER A 238 2.33 23.55 -0.53
CA SER A 238 2.03 24.81 0.16
C SER A 238 0.78 24.75 1.04
N GLY A 239 0.14 23.59 1.14
CA GLY A 239 -1.08 23.41 1.97
C GLY A 239 -2.35 24.02 1.38
N PHE A 240 -2.29 24.63 0.18
CA PHE A 240 -3.48 25.15 -0.52
C PHE A 240 -4.43 24.05 -1.02
N LYS A 241 -3.94 22.82 -1.16
CA LYS A 241 -4.75 21.66 -1.50
C LYS A 241 -4.31 20.48 -0.64
N LYS A 242 -5.24 19.83 0.05
CA LYS A 242 -4.95 18.60 0.79
C LYS A 242 -4.53 17.50 -0.21
N ALA A 243 -3.54 16.72 0.16
CA ALA A 243 -3.08 15.60 -0.63
C ALA A 243 -4.15 14.53 -0.78
N CYS A 244 -4.86 14.29 0.30
CA CYS A 244 -5.96 13.34 0.38
C CYS A 244 -7.14 14.03 1.06
N SER A 245 -8.32 13.94 0.47
CA SER A 245 -9.57 14.36 1.10
C SER A 245 -10.47 13.14 1.28
N VAL A 246 -11.10 13.03 2.45
CA VAL A 246 -12.10 11.97 2.69
C VAL A 246 -13.19 12.07 1.65
N ASN A 247 -13.46 11.00 0.95
CA ASN A 247 -14.47 10.92 -0.09
C ASN A 247 -15.04 9.49 -0.16
N PRO A 248 -16.38 9.29 -0.05
CA PRO A 248 -17.00 7.98 -0.14
C PRO A 248 -16.68 7.21 -1.44
N ASP A 249 -16.48 7.91 -2.56
CA ASP A 249 -16.06 7.36 -3.84
C ASP A 249 -14.57 7.61 -4.10
N GLY A 250 -13.76 7.72 -3.04
CA GLY A 250 -12.33 7.95 -3.14
C GLY A 250 -11.60 6.84 -3.89
N ASN A 251 -10.61 7.21 -4.71
CA ASN A 251 -9.82 6.27 -5.50
C ASN A 251 -8.78 5.48 -4.70
N HIS A 252 -8.51 5.90 -3.46
CA HIS A 252 -7.63 5.21 -2.52
C HIS A 252 -8.34 4.95 -1.20
N ALA A 253 -7.84 3.98 -0.44
CA ALA A 253 -8.29 3.68 0.91
C ALA A 253 -7.09 3.61 1.86
N PHE A 254 -7.26 4.16 3.07
CA PHE A 254 -6.40 3.93 4.22
C PHE A 254 -7.19 3.07 5.20
N LEU A 255 -6.55 2.06 5.74
CA LEU A 255 -7.23 1.15 6.65
C LEU A 255 -6.29 0.64 7.75
N LEU A 256 -6.90 0.23 8.85
CA LEU A 256 -6.23 -0.39 9.98
C LEU A 256 -6.83 -1.77 10.24
N LEU A 257 -5.95 -2.75 10.32
CA LEU A 257 -6.27 -4.10 10.75
C LEU A 257 -5.62 -4.34 12.12
N LYS A 258 -6.39 -4.85 13.07
CA LYS A 258 -5.86 -5.30 14.36
C LYS A 258 -5.71 -6.82 14.36
N LYS A 259 -4.58 -7.30 14.84
CA LYS A 259 -4.36 -8.72 15.08
C LYS A 259 -5.40 -9.26 16.07
N LYS A 260 -6.12 -10.31 15.71
CA LYS A 260 -6.99 -11.03 16.66
C LYS A 260 -6.14 -11.95 17.53
N SER A 261 -6.39 -11.96 18.82
CA SER A 261 -5.79 -12.96 19.71
C SER A 261 -6.31 -14.34 19.36
N ILE A 262 -5.42 -15.31 19.28
CA ILE A 262 -5.80 -16.71 19.15
C ILE A 262 -6.52 -17.07 20.45
N ARG A 263 -7.78 -17.46 20.34
CA ARG A 263 -8.55 -17.99 21.50
C ARG A 263 -8.16 -19.42 21.78
#